data_b5d0040eaee6a7dcfcfb268a5b9f046d
#
_entry.id   b5d0040eaee6a7dcfcfb268a5b9f046d
#
_cell.length_a   1.000
_cell.length_b   1.000
_cell.length_c   1.000
_cell.angle_alpha   90.00
_cell.angle_beta   90.00
_cell.angle_gamma   90.00
#
_symmetry.space_group_name_H-M   'P 1'
#
loop_
_entity.id
_entity.type
_entity.pdbx_description
1 polymer ?
#
loop_
_entity_poly.entity_id
_entity_poly.type
_entity_poly.pdbx_seq_one_letter_code
_entity_poly.pdbx_strand_id
1 'polypeptide(L)'
;MTEATVEAITVEDCKAYFDTYFRPNIAYMVIIGDITAKDAQKKLKKALNKWAPATVPQHDYAKTEVPAAQRVVMVDKPSAVQSVVWLGNVIDLPHGHPDIEPLRVANQILGGGMSGRLFTNLREDKAFTYGAYSNFGVDELNATFGASAKVRNEVTDSAITEFLNEIGRMRTEAVSED
;
A
#
# COMPACT_ATOMS: atom_id res chain seq x y z
N MET A 1 -12.82 9.30 2.55
CA MET A 1 -13.93 8.89 3.44
C MET A 1 -14.12 10.00 4.45
N THR A 2 -15.33 10.47 4.66
CA THR A 2 -15.66 11.54 5.62
C THR A 2 -16.55 10.97 6.74
N GLU A 3 -16.64 11.67 7.88
CA GLU A 3 -17.51 11.27 9.00
C GLU A 3 -18.95 11.06 8.53
N ALA A 4 -19.50 11.98 7.77
CA ALA A 4 -20.84 11.88 7.21
C ALA A 4 -21.04 10.65 6.30
N THR A 5 -20.03 10.24 5.53
CA THR A 5 -20.13 9.03 4.69
C THR A 5 -20.08 7.75 5.52
N VAL A 6 -19.42 7.77 6.68
CA VAL A 6 -19.40 6.61 7.60
C VAL A 6 -20.73 6.51 8.36
N GLU A 7 -21.24 7.63 8.86
CA GLU A 7 -22.51 7.69 9.58
C GLU A 7 -23.72 7.31 8.72
N ALA A 8 -23.63 7.52 7.40
CA ALA A 8 -24.69 7.14 6.46
C ALA A 8 -24.78 5.63 6.17
N ILE A 9 -23.77 4.84 6.54
CA ILE A 9 -23.77 3.39 6.30
C ILE A 9 -24.72 2.69 7.27
N THR A 10 -25.68 1.97 6.72
CA THR A 10 -26.67 1.20 7.49
C THR A 10 -26.32 -0.29 7.53
N VAL A 11 -26.99 -1.03 8.42
CA VAL A 11 -26.89 -2.50 8.46
C VAL A 11 -27.45 -3.12 7.18
N GLU A 12 -28.46 -2.49 6.59
CA GLU A 12 -29.07 -2.91 5.33
C GLU A 12 -28.08 -2.77 4.15
N ASP A 13 -27.28 -1.70 4.12
CA ASP A 13 -26.20 -1.53 3.11
C ASP A 13 -25.16 -2.65 3.24
N CYS A 14 -24.76 -2.98 4.47
CA CYS A 14 -23.82 -4.07 4.72
C CYS A 14 -24.37 -5.43 4.26
N LYS A 15 -25.64 -5.71 4.52
CA LYS A 15 -26.30 -6.94 4.04
C LYS A 15 -26.39 -6.96 2.52
N ALA A 16 -26.81 -5.87 1.90
CA ALA A 16 -26.91 -5.76 0.44
C ALA A 16 -25.54 -5.96 -0.22
N TYR A 17 -24.47 -5.38 0.34
CA TYR A 17 -23.11 -5.60 -0.12
C TYR A 17 -22.69 -7.06 0.01
N PHE A 18 -22.92 -7.68 1.17
CA PHE A 18 -22.62 -9.09 1.41
C PHE A 18 -23.37 -10.00 0.42
N ASP A 19 -24.67 -9.78 0.28
CA ASP A 19 -25.53 -10.58 -0.62
C ASP A 19 -25.18 -10.38 -2.10
N THR A 20 -24.57 -9.27 -2.47
CA THR A 20 -24.15 -9.02 -3.84
C THR A 20 -22.79 -9.64 -4.15
N TYR A 21 -21.79 -9.40 -3.28
CA TYR A 21 -20.38 -9.67 -3.59
C TYR A 21 -19.81 -10.92 -2.96
N PHE A 22 -20.39 -11.45 -1.87
CA PHE A 22 -19.89 -12.68 -1.25
C PHE A 22 -20.53 -13.90 -1.91
N ARG A 23 -19.93 -14.38 -3.01
CA ARG A 23 -20.45 -15.49 -3.81
C ARG A 23 -19.40 -16.58 -4.00
N PRO A 24 -19.82 -17.89 -3.98
CA PRO A 24 -18.88 -19.00 -4.07
C PRO A 24 -18.19 -19.11 -5.44
N ASN A 25 -18.78 -18.58 -6.50
CA ASN A 25 -18.21 -18.61 -7.85
C ASN A 25 -17.08 -17.62 -8.10
N ILE A 26 -16.79 -16.73 -7.15
CA ILE A 26 -15.64 -15.81 -7.16
C ILE A 26 -14.76 -15.97 -5.91
N ALA A 27 -14.99 -17.01 -5.10
CA ALA A 27 -14.27 -17.23 -3.85
C ALA A 27 -13.23 -18.33 -4.02
N TYR A 28 -12.05 -18.12 -3.44
CA TYR A 28 -11.00 -19.11 -3.30
C TYR A 28 -10.80 -19.39 -1.81
N MET A 29 -10.72 -20.69 -1.46
CA MET A 29 -10.46 -21.10 -0.08
C MET A 29 -9.21 -21.99 -0.04
N VAL A 30 -8.24 -21.59 0.76
CA VAL A 30 -7.03 -22.37 1.04
C VAL A 30 -7.13 -22.96 2.43
N ILE A 31 -6.91 -24.26 2.57
CA ILE A 31 -6.91 -24.99 3.84
C ILE A 31 -5.54 -25.59 4.05
N ILE A 32 -4.91 -25.25 5.17
CA ILE A 32 -3.61 -25.75 5.59
C ILE A 32 -3.77 -26.36 6.98
N GLY A 33 -3.32 -27.60 7.15
CA GLY A 33 -3.39 -28.30 8.44
C GLY A 33 -3.34 -29.82 8.28
N ASP A 34 -3.46 -30.51 9.41
CA ASP A 34 -3.53 -31.98 9.45
C ASP A 34 -4.94 -32.48 9.05
N ILE A 35 -5.21 -32.43 7.76
CA ILE A 35 -6.48 -32.86 7.17
C ILE A 35 -6.27 -33.35 5.74
N THR A 36 -6.96 -34.44 5.37
CA THR A 36 -6.93 -34.88 3.97
C THR A 36 -7.77 -33.99 3.06
N ALA A 37 -7.40 -33.86 1.79
CA ALA A 37 -8.18 -33.12 0.80
C ALA A 37 -9.65 -33.62 0.72
N LYS A 38 -9.86 -34.96 0.82
CA LYS A 38 -11.18 -35.58 0.81
C LYS A 38 -12.04 -35.16 2.00
N ASP A 39 -11.47 -35.15 3.19
CA ASP A 39 -12.20 -34.74 4.41
C ASP A 39 -12.47 -33.26 4.42
N ALA A 40 -11.52 -32.43 3.97
CA ALA A 40 -11.71 -31.01 3.79
C ALA A 40 -12.90 -30.72 2.85
N GLN A 41 -12.90 -31.33 1.66
CA GLN A 41 -14.00 -31.18 0.70
C GLN A 41 -15.35 -31.61 1.28
N LYS A 42 -15.40 -32.76 2.00
CA LYS A 42 -16.64 -33.26 2.62
C LYS A 42 -17.19 -32.28 3.66
N LYS A 43 -16.31 -31.75 4.52
CA LYS A 43 -16.69 -30.79 5.55
C LYS A 43 -17.18 -29.46 4.91
N LEU A 44 -16.45 -28.95 3.92
CA LEU A 44 -16.82 -27.73 3.21
C LEU A 44 -18.15 -27.86 2.46
N LYS A 45 -18.35 -28.91 1.70
CA LYS A 45 -19.63 -29.16 1.01
C LYS A 45 -20.80 -29.14 1.99
N LYS A 46 -20.64 -29.72 3.18
CA LYS A 46 -21.68 -29.70 4.22
C LYS A 46 -21.91 -28.30 4.79
N ALA A 47 -20.83 -27.56 5.09
CA ALA A 47 -20.92 -26.25 5.73
C ALA A 47 -21.43 -25.18 4.78
N LEU A 48 -21.05 -25.24 3.50
CA LEU A 48 -21.32 -24.22 2.47
C LEU A 48 -22.44 -24.60 1.49
N ASN A 49 -23.21 -25.65 1.75
CA ASN A 49 -24.22 -26.17 0.84
C ASN A 49 -25.35 -25.19 0.50
N LYS A 50 -25.57 -24.18 1.37
CA LYS A 50 -26.58 -23.13 1.16
C LYS A 50 -26.00 -21.86 0.51
N TRP A 51 -24.68 -21.80 0.35
CA TRP A 51 -24.03 -20.65 -0.29
C TRP A 51 -24.13 -20.78 -1.80
N ALA A 52 -25.09 -20.05 -2.35
CA ALA A 52 -25.45 -20.17 -3.77
C ALA A 52 -24.63 -19.22 -4.65
N PRO A 53 -24.20 -19.66 -5.85
CA PRO A 53 -23.61 -18.78 -6.84
C PRO A 53 -24.62 -17.76 -7.35
N ALA A 54 -24.14 -16.57 -7.72
CA ALA A 54 -24.93 -15.54 -8.37
C ALA A 54 -24.02 -14.68 -9.27
N THR A 55 -24.63 -13.92 -10.17
CA THR A 55 -23.91 -12.93 -10.95
C THR A 55 -23.41 -11.83 -10.03
N VAL A 56 -22.09 -11.57 -10.09
CA VAL A 56 -21.46 -10.49 -9.35
C VAL A 56 -21.20 -9.35 -10.32
N PRO A 57 -21.62 -8.11 -10.00
CA PRO A 57 -21.32 -6.96 -10.84
C PRO A 57 -19.82 -6.79 -11.05
N GLN A 58 -19.41 -6.57 -12.27
CA GLN A 58 -18.05 -6.19 -12.61
C GLN A 58 -17.95 -4.67 -12.60
N HIS A 59 -16.88 -4.16 -12.03
CA HIS A 59 -16.60 -2.74 -12.02
C HIS A 59 -15.52 -2.43 -13.05
N ASP A 60 -15.83 -1.59 -14.01
CA ASP A 60 -14.85 -1.01 -14.91
C ASP A 60 -14.22 0.19 -14.22
N TYR A 61 -12.98 0.06 -13.82
CA TYR A 61 -12.21 1.15 -13.24
C TYR A 61 -11.55 1.96 -14.35
N ALA A 62 -11.69 3.27 -14.30
CA ALA A 62 -10.94 4.14 -15.18
C ALA A 62 -9.43 3.96 -14.92
N LYS A 63 -8.65 3.93 -16.01
CA LYS A 63 -7.19 3.88 -15.88
C LYS A 63 -6.70 5.08 -15.09
N THR A 64 -5.86 4.84 -14.09
CA THR A 64 -5.27 5.92 -13.30
C THR A 64 -4.29 6.70 -14.15
N GLU A 65 -4.52 8.02 -14.26
CA GLU A 65 -3.59 8.90 -14.94
C GLU A 65 -2.39 9.20 -14.03
N VAL A 66 -1.19 9.01 -14.58
CA VAL A 66 0.05 9.44 -13.90
C VAL A 66 0.14 10.96 -14.02
N PRO A 67 0.23 11.71 -12.92
CA PRO A 67 0.32 13.16 -12.99
C PRO A 67 1.52 13.63 -13.84
N ALA A 68 1.26 14.52 -14.78
CA ALA A 68 2.30 15.06 -15.68
C ALA A 68 3.27 16.01 -14.97
N ALA A 69 2.91 16.51 -13.78
CA ALA A 69 3.72 17.46 -13.02
C ALA A 69 3.69 17.14 -11.52
N GLN A 70 4.75 17.52 -10.86
CA GLN A 70 4.83 17.44 -9.41
C GLN A 70 3.77 18.35 -8.77
N ARG A 71 3.07 17.83 -7.76
CA ARG A 71 2.10 18.55 -6.96
C ARG A 71 2.56 18.59 -5.51
N VAL A 72 2.58 19.77 -4.91
CA VAL A 72 2.82 19.95 -3.48
C VAL A 72 1.50 20.31 -2.79
N VAL A 73 1.16 19.57 -1.76
CA VAL A 73 -0.02 19.83 -0.93
C VAL A 73 0.46 20.08 0.49
N MET A 74 0.13 21.25 1.02
CA MET A 74 0.43 21.62 2.40
C MET A 74 -0.87 21.69 3.20
N VAL A 75 -0.88 20.99 4.33
CA VAL A 75 -2.00 21.01 5.28
C VAL A 75 -1.49 21.57 6.59
N ASP A 76 -1.94 22.79 6.93
CA ASP A 76 -1.61 23.37 8.22
C ASP A 76 -2.39 22.69 9.35
N LYS A 77 -1.67 22.31 10.39
CA LYS A 77 -2.24 21.80 11.63
C LYS A 77 -1.70 22.60 12.81
N PRO A 78 -2.43 23.62 13.26
CA PRO A 78 -2.02 24.44 14.40
C PRO A 78 -1.67 23.59 15.62
N SER A 79 -0.61 23.96 16.32
CA SER A 79 -0.10 23.26 17.52
C SER A 79 0.51 21.87 17.29
N ALA A 80 0.71 21.43 16.05
CA ALA A 80 1.46 20.23 15.79
C ALA A 80 2.95 20.42 16.12
N VAL A 81 3.52 19.51 16.89
CA VAL A 81 4.96 19.54 17.26
C VAL A 81 5.83 18.80 16.24
N GLN A 82 5.21 18.16 15.27
CA GLN A 82 5.86 17.42 14.20
C GLN A 82 5.13 17.65 12.88
N SER A 83 5.92 17.68 11.80
CA SER A 83 5.42 17.62 10.44
C SER A 83 5.39 16.17 9.95
N VAL A 84 4.36 15.80 9.22
CA VAL A 84 4.32 14.55 8.46
C VAL A 84 4.72 14.87 7.03
N VAL A 85 5.87 14.36 6.60
CA VAL A 85 6.31 14.40 5.21
C VAL A 85 5.83 13.12 4.55
N TRP A 86 5.15 13.25 3.42
CA TRP A 86 4.75 12.12 2.59
C TRP A 86 5.01 12.46 1.11
N LEU A 87 5.74 11.57 0.44
CA LEU A 87 5.98 11.61 -0.99
C LEU A 87 5.30 10.39 -1.60
N GLY A 88 4.65 10.56 -2.74
CA GLY A 88 3.98 9.43 -3.38
C GLY A 88 3.84 9.60 -4.88
N ASN A 89 3.78 8.47 -5.56
CA ASN A 89 3.57 8.40 -6.99
C ASN A 89 2.73 7.18 -7.34
N VAL A 90 1.90 7.34 -8.36
CA VAL A 90 1.22 6.22 -9.03
C VAL A 90 2.09 5.81 -10.22
N ILE A 91 2.24 4.51 -10.42
CA ILE A 91 3.04 3.92 -11.48
C ILE A 91 2.12 3.06 -12.34
N ASP A 92 2.14 3.26 -13.65
CA ASP A 92 1.38 2.44 -14.60
C ASP A 92 2.05 1.05 -14.73
N LEU A 93 1.82 0.21 -13.72
CA LEU A 93 2.44 -1.10 -13.59
C LEU A 93 1.39 -2.08 -13.04
N PRO A 94 0.66 -2.78 -13.91
CA PRO A 94 -0.37 -3.72 -13.49
C PRO A 94 0.21 -4.98 -12.86
N HIS A 95 -0.62 -5.70 -12.13
CA HIS A 95 -0.26 -7.00 -11.55
C HIS A 95 0.33 -7.96 -12.60
N GLY A 96 1.40 -8.67 -12.22
CA GLY A 96 2.10 -9.61 -13.10
C GLY A 96 3.15 -8.98 -14.01
N HIS A 97 3.38 -7.67 -13.94
CA HIS A 97 4.47 -7.04 -14.69
C HIS A 97 5.85 -7.54 -14.21
N PRO A 98 6.82 -7.83 -15.13
CA PRO A 98 8.12 -8.40 -14.77
C PRO A 98 8.97 -7.51 -13.85
N ASP A 99 8.75 -6.20 -13.85
CA ASP A 99 9.50 -5.26 -13.02
C ASP A 99 9.03 -5.19 -11.56
N ILE A 100 7.94 -5.89 -11.19
CA ILE A 100 7.40 -5.83 -9.83
C ILE A 100 8.43 -6.32 -8.81
N GLU A 101 9.06 -7.49 -9.04
CA GLU A 101 10.03 -8.05 -8.10
C GLU A 101 11.32 -7.22 -8.02
N PRO A 102 11.92 -6.75 -9.13
CA PRO A 102 13.01 -5.77 -9.06
C PRO A 102 12.66 -4.50 -8.27
N LEU A 103 11.46 -3.96 -8.44
CA LEU A 103 11.02 -2.76 -7.71
C LEU A 103 10.78 -3.02 -6.21
N ARG A 104 10.33 -4.22 -5.84
CA ARG A 104 10.25 -4.63 -4.42
C ARG A 104 11.63 -4.66 -3.77
N VAL A 105 12.61 -5.23 -4.46
CA VAL A 105 14.00 -5.25 -3.98
C VAL A 105 14.54 -3.81 -3.88
N ALA A 106 14.34 -2.98 -4.89
CA ALA A 106 14.75 -1.59 -4.86
C ALA A 106 14.09 -0.81 -3.69
N ASN A 107 12.80 -1.05 -3.44
CA ASN A 107 12.11 -0.45 -2.30
C ASN A 107 12.69 -0.92 -0.96
N GLN A 108 13.08 -2.20 -0.85
CA GLN A 108 13.71 -2.73 0.36
C GLN A 108 15.03 -2.01 0.67
N ILE A 109 15.83 -1.74 -0.35
CA ILE A 109 17.09 -1.00 -0.24
C ILE A 109 16.82 0.46 0.14
N LEU A 110 15.83 1.10 -0.46
CA LEU A 110 15.52 2.50 -0.22
C LEU A 110 14.98 2.73 1.21
N GLY A 111 13.96 1.99 1.62
CA GLY A 111 13.28 2.27 2.88
C GLY A 111 12.28 1.21 3.32
N GLY A 112 12.40 -0.04 2.84
CA GLY A 112 11.53 -1.14 3.23
C GLY A 112 11.74 -1.63 4.67
N GLY A 113 12.76 -1.14 5.37
CA GLY A 113 13.06 -1.52 6.75
C GLY A 113 14.10 -0.61 7.42
N MET A 114 14.52 -0.98 8.63
CA MET A 114 15.48 -0.20 9.43
C MET A 114 16.89 -0.17 8.84
N SER A 115 17.26 -1.09 7.97
CA SER A 115 18.52 -1.09 7.23
C SER A 115 18.45 -0.31 5.90
N GLY A 116 17.28 0.24 5.56
CA GLY A 116 17.10 1.02 4.33
C GLY A 116 17.80 2.39 4.40
N ARG A 117 18.18 2.91 3.23
CA ARG A 117 18.89 4.19 3.09
C ARG A 117 18.15 5.37 3.75
N LEU A 118 16.82 5.41 3.64
CA LEU A 118 16.00 6.44 4.27
C LEU A 118 16.10 6.40 5.79
N PHE A 119 16.06 5.20 6.39
CA PHE A 119 16.16 5.07 7.83
C PHE A 119 17.56 5.48 8.31
N THR A 120 18.62 4.95 7.68
CA THR A 120 20.01 5.28 8.03
C THR A 120 20.24 6.79 7.92
N ASN A 121 19.90 7.41 6.79
CA ASN A 121 20.11 8.85 6.58
C ASN A 121 19.30 9.71 7.57
N LEU A 122 17.96 9.58 7.57
CA LEU A 122 17.12 10.51 8.33
C LEU A 122 17.07 10.19 9.83
N ARG A 123 17.23 8.93 10.23
CA ARG A 123 17.15 8.51 11.63
C ARG A 123 18.52 8.46 12.30
N GLU A 124 19.48 7.73 11.71
CA GLU A 124 20.75 7.45 12.36
C GLU A 124 21.73 8.61 12.19
N ASP A 125 21.93 9.09 10.96
CA ASP A 125 22.90 10.14 10.67
C ASP A 125 22.42 11.52 11.08
N LYS A 126 21.16 11.86 10.78
CA LYS A 126 20.64 13.23 10.94
C LYS A 126 19.72 13.41 12.15
N ALA A 127 19.23 12.34 12.74
CA ALA A 127 18.28 12.39 13.87
C ALA A 127 17.06 13.29 13.64
N PHE A 128 16.55 13.37 12.40
CA PHE A 128 15.38 14.18 12.06
C PHE A 128 14.08 13.53 12.50
N THR A 129 14.05 12.20 12.58
CA THR A 129 12.88 11.38 12.84
C THR A 129 13.22 10.15 13.69
N TYR A 130 12.20 9.48 14.19
CA TYR A 130 12.32 8.12 14.77
C TYR A 130 12.30 7.02 13.71
N GLY A 131 11.92 7.33 12.48
CA GLY A 131 11.95 6.41 11.36
C GLY A 131 11.46 7.05 10.07
N ALA A 132 12.09 6.68 8.96
CA ALA A 132 11.71 7.05 7.61
C ALA A 132 11.67 5.79 6.77
N TYR A 133 10.57 5.60 6.04
CA TYR A 133 10.30 4.35 5.33
C TYR A 133 9.73 4.63 3.96
N SER A 134 9.89 3.65 3.06
CA SER A 134 9.19 3.62 1.79
C SER A 134 8.37 2.35 1.65
N ASN A 135 7.35 2.41 0.80
CA ASN A 135 6.47 1.31 0.46
C ASN A 135 6.25 1.29 -1.05
N PHE A 136 6.28 0.10 -1.62
CA PHE A 136 5.89 -0.19 -2.99
C PHE A 136 4.75 -1.21 -2.96
N GLY A 137 3.56 -0.78 -3.37
CA GLY A 137 2.36 -1.60 -3.45
C GLY A 137 1.92 -1.82 -4.90
N VAL A 138 1.38 -2.98 -5.19
CA VAL A 138 0.82 -3.32 -6.51
C VAL A 138 -0.60 -3.80 -6.30
N ASP A 139 -1.54 -3.24 -7.04
CA ASP A 139 -2.90 -3.74 -7.16
C ASP A 139 -3.15 -4.32 -8.57
N GLU A 140 -4.41 -4.60 -8.90
CA GLU A 140 -4.76 -5.19 -10.19
C GLU A 140 -4.47 -4.26 -11.37
N LEU A 141 -4.57 -2.95 -11.19
CA LEU A 141 -4.54 -1.97 -12.27
C LEU A 141 -3.24 -1.19 -12.34
N ASN A 142 -2.60 -0.93 -11.22
CA ASN A 142 -1.43 -0.07 -11.12
C ASN A 142 -0.56 -0.42 -9.92
N ALA A 143 0.56 0.27 -9.81
CA ALA A 143 1.37 0.24 -8.61
C ALA A 143 1.44 1.62 -7.96
N THR A 144 1.78 1.65 -6.69
CA THR A 144 2.00 2.88 -5.93
C THR A 144 3.34 2.83 -5.22
N PHE A 145 4.03 3.94 -5.25
CA PHE A 145 5.19 4.18 -4.40
C PHE A 145 4.85 5.26 -3.38
N GLY A 146 5.27 5.07 -2.14
CA GLY A 146 5.15 6.07 -1.09
C GLY A 146 6.37 6.06 -0.19
N ALA A 147 6.80 7.24 0.26
CA ALA A 147 7.85 7.39 1.27
C ALA A 147 7.39 8.41 2.30
N SER A 148 7.66 8.16 3.59
CA SER A 148 7.17 9.04 4.66
C SER A 148 8.03 9.03 5.91
N ALA A 149 7.97 10.13 6.65
CA ALA A 149 8.48 10.26 8.00
C ALA A 149 7.68 11.30 8.79
N LYS A 150 7.70 11.14 10.12
CA LYS A 150 7.30 12.20 11.07
C LYS A 150 8.57 12.88 11.57
N VAL A 151 8.74 14.14 11.25
CA VAL A 151 9.97 14.89 11.56
C VAL A 151 9.66 16.08 12.48
N ARG A 152 10.68 16.58 13.19
CA ARG A 152 10.54 17.85 13.91
C ARG A 152 10.24 18.98 12.91
N ASN A 153 9.42 19.96 13.32
CA ASN A 153 8.97 21.04 12.42
C ASN A 153 10.15 21.83 11.81
N GLU A 154 11.18 22.08 12.60
CA GLU A 154 12.35 22.87 12.18
C GLU A 154 13.23 22.21 11.11
N VAL A 155 13.06 20.90 10.85
CA VAL A 155 13.82 20.14 9.86
C VAL A 155 12.97 19.61 8.71
N THR A 156 11.77 20.14 8.54
CA THR A 156 10.81 19.65 7.52
C THR A 156 11.36 19.78 6.10
N ASP A 157 11.91 20.93 5.74
CA ASP A 157 12.52 21.20 4.44
C ASP A 157 13.75 20.34 4.18
N SER A 158 14.62 20.24 5.19
CA SER A 158 15.81 19.40 5.14
C SER A 158 15.43 17.92 4.95
N ALA A 159 14.41 17.45 5.66
CA ALA A 159 13.93 16.09 5.51
C ALA A 159 13.38 15.81 4.09
N ILE A 160 12.62 16.74 3.52
CA ILE A 160 12.14 16.63 2.13
C ILE A 160 13.33 16.53 1.16
N THR A 161 14.35 17.38 1.36
CA THR A 161 15.56 17.37 0.55
C THR A 161 16.26 16.01 0.62
N GLU A 162 16.41 15.44 1.82
CA GLU A 162 17.04 14.13 2.00
C GLU A 162 16.22 12.99 1.39
N PHE A 163 14.88 13.02 1.47
CA PHE A 163 14.05 12.06 0.74
C PHE A 163 14.34 12.09 -0.77
N LEU A 164 14.37 13.28 -1.35
CA LEU A 164 14.64 13.47 -2.78
C LEU A 164 16.06 13.04 -3.16
N ASN A 165 17.04 13.31 -2.29
CA ASN A 165 18.43 12.88 -2.48
C ASN A 165 18.52 11.34 -2.50
N GLU A 166 17.94 10.64 -1.52
CA GLU A 166 18.00 9.17 -1.48
C GLU A 166 17.27 8.52 -2.65
N ILE A 167 16.10 9.05 -3.04
CA ILE A 167 15.39 8.61 -4.24
C ILE A 167 16.25 8.85 -5.51
N GLY A 168 16.93 10.00 -5.59
CA GLY A 168 17.85 10.33 -6.67
C GLY A 168 19.02 9.36 -6.75
N ARG A 169 19.64 9.04 -5.62
CA ARG A 169 20.76 8.09 -5.50
C ARG A 169 20.41 6.68 -5.99
N MET A 170 19.15 6.23 -5.79
CA MET A 170 18.69 4.94 -6.34
C MET A 170 18.77 4.87 -7.87
N ARG A 171 18.83 6.02 -8.56
CA ARG A 171 18.96 6.10 -10.02
C ARG A 171 20.40 6.25 -10.49
N THR A 172 21.29 6.75 -9.66
CA THR A 172 22.62 7.20 -10.06
C THR A 172 23.75 6.41 -9.43
N GLU A 173 23.48 5.69 -8.35
CA GLU A 173 24.50 4.95 -7.60
C GLU A 173 24.19 3.45 -7.60
N ALA A 174 25.18 2.64 -7.89
CA ALA A 174 25.10 1.20 -7.70
C ALA A 174 24.96 0.85 -6.21
N VAL A 175 24.24 -0.22 -5.92
CA VAL A 175 24.17 -0.78 -4.56
C VAL A 175 25.44 -1.55 -4.29
N SER A 176 26.06 -1.37 -3.10
CA SER A 176 27.20 -2.17 -2.66
C SER A 176 26.78 -3.63 -2.42
N GLU A 177 27.76 -4.52 -2.45
CA GLU A 177 27.56 -5.95 -2.13
C GLU A 177 27.47 -6.22 -0.62
N ASP A 178 27.75 -5.20 0.22
CA ASP A 178 27.79 -5.29 1.69
C ASP A 178 26.40 -5.04 2.33
#